data_d436a7ca6a56058dcde703f4fa50472e
#
_entry.id   d436a7ca6a56058dcde703f4fa50472e
#
_cell.length_a   1.000
_cell.length_b   1.000
_cell.length_c   1.000
_cell.angle_alpha   90.00
_cell.angle_beta   90.00
_cell.angle_gamma   90.00
#
_symmetry.space_group_name_H-M   'P 1'
#
loop_
_entity.id
_entity.type
_entity.pdbx_description
1 polymer ?
#
loop_
_entity_poly.entity_id
_entity_poly.type
_entity_poly.pdbx_seq_one_letter_code
_entity_poly.pdbx_strand_id
1 'polypeptide(L)'
;MRSVWGEFIRMIFVTTGSQKFQFNRLLQKIDLLIEEGMIREEVFAQIGVSDYQPKHYEYCRFLDREGFTGKLRECRMVSTNGGTGVIIGAVKQGKKVIAVPRLASYGEHVDDHQVQLLREFDGMNLICACYDSEKLGDCIRDTGSRGFAGYHSNTRRILKDI
;
A
#
# COMPACT_ATOMS: atom_id res chain seq x y z
N MET A 1 -11.53 -3.69 13.34
CA MET A 1 -12.95 -3.41 13.60
C MET A 1 -13.76 -4.68 13.46
N ARG A 2 -14.75 -4.89 14.28
CA ARG A 2 -15.56 -6.11 14.26
C ARG A 2 -16.98 -5.80 13.81
N SER A 3 -17.58 -6.70 13.06
CA SER A 3 -19.01 -6.68 12.78
C SER A 3 -19.81 -7.00 14.05
N VAL A 4 -21.13 -6.79 14.00
CA VAL A 4 -22.03 -7.12 15.11
C VAL A 4 -22.03 -8.61 15.47
N TRP A 5 -21.56 -9.45 14.57
CA TRP A 5 -21.46 -10.91 14.75
C TRP A 5 -20.10 -11.36 15.27
N GLY A 6 -19.21 -10.43 15.65
CA GLY A 6 -17.87 -10.74 16.09
C GLY A 6 -16.87 -11.02 14.98
N GLU A 7 -17.29 -10.93 13.72
CA GLU A 7 -16.40 -11.06 12.58
C GLU A 7 -15.59 -9.77 12.40
N PHE A 8 -14.33 -9.90 11.92
CA PHE A 8 -13.53 -8.75 11.59
C PHE A 8 -13.98 -8.14 10.26
N ILE A 9 -14.18 -6.83 10.25
CA ILE A 9 -14.37 -6.10 9.01
C ILE A 9 -13.02 -6.03 8.33
N ARG A 10 -12.95 -6.53 7.09
CA ARG A 10 -11.72 -6.47 6.31
C ARG A 10 -11.52 -5.05 5.80
N MET A 11 -10.30 -4.57 5.90
CA MET A 11 -9.94 -3.23 5.46
C MET A 11 -8.63 -3.26 4.70
N ILE A 12 -8.58 -2.48 3.61
CA ILE A 12 -7.37 -2.18 2.88
C ILE A 12 -6.94 -0.78 3.30
N PHE A 13 -5.73 -0.67 3.82
CA PHE A 13 -5.14 0.62 4.17
C PHE A 13 -4.28 1.10 3.01
N VAL A 14 -4.66 2.23 2.41
CA VAL A 14 -3.92 2.87 1.32
C VAL A 14 -3.12 4.03 1.91
N THR A 15 -1.82 4.08 1.63
CA THR A 15 -1.03 5.22 2.07
C THR A 15 -0.05 5.65 0.99
N THR A 16 -0.05 6.94 0.69
CA THR A 16 0.89 7.55 -0.24
C THR A 16 2.19 7.97 0.44
N GLY A 17 2.32 7.66 1.74
CA GLY A 17 3.47 8.07 2.53
C GLY A 17 3.44 9.54 2.88
N SER A 18 4.55 10.06 3.38
CA SER A 18 4.70 11.46 3.79
C SER A 18 5.46 12.30 2.76
N GLN A 19 5.63 11.80 1.55
CA GLN A 19 6.33 12.50 0.48
C GLN A 19 5.62 13.78 0.07
N LYS A 20 6.38 14.75 -0.42
CA LYS A 20 5.85 16.04 -0.93
C LYS A 20 5.25 15.94 -2.33
N PHE A 21 5.28 14.78 -2.94
CA PHE A 21 4.73 14.54 -4.28
C PHE A 21 3.36 13.91 -4.19
N GLN A 22 2.50 14.26 -5.15
CA GLN A 22 1.18 13.64 -5.26
C GLN A 22 1.28 12.20 -5.76
N PHE A 23 0.25 11.42 -5.45
CA PHE A 23 0.10 10.06 -5.99
C PHE A 23 -1.35 9.82 -6.41
N ASN A 24 -1.87 10.76 -7.20
CA ASN A 24 -3.26 10.76 -7.65
C ASN A 24 -3.61 9.50 -8.43
N ARG A 25 -2.66 8.99 -9.21
CA ARG A 25 -2.84 7.79 -10.04
C ARG A 25 -3.28 6.58 -9.22
N LEU A 26 -2.65 6.35 -8.07
CA LEU A 26 -3.03 5.25 -7.16
C LEU A 26 -4.42 5.46 -6.60
N LEU A 27 -4.71 6.67 -6.11
CA LEU A 27 -5.98 6.99 -5.47
C LEU A 27 -7.15 6.87 -6.44
N GLN A 28 -6.97 7.33 -7.68
CA GLN A 28 -7.96 7.21 -8.74
C GLN A 28 -8.24 5.76 -9.09
N LYS A 29 -7.19 4.95 -9.17
CA LYS A 29 -7.35 3.53 -9.51
C LYS A 29 -8.11 2.77 -8.44
N ILE A 30 -7.86 3.08 -7.16
CA ILE A 30 -8.61 2.47 -6.05
C ILE A 30 -10.10 2.81 -6.17
N ASP A 31 -10.46 4.08 -6.44
CA ASP A 31 -11.86 4.47 -6.66
C ASP A 31 -12.50 3.69 -7.81
N LEU A 32 -11.78 3.57 -8.92
CA LEU A 32 -12.27 2.84 -10.08
C LEU A 32 -12.53 1.37 -9.75
N LEU A 33 -11.64 0.74 -9.01
CA LEU A 33 -11.79 -0.67 -8.61
C LEU A 33 -12.98 -0.88 -7.69
N ILE A 34 -13.29 0.10 -6.83
CA ILE A 34 -14.49 0.05 -5.99
C ILE A 34 -15.75 0.18 -6.87
N GLU A 35 -15.76 1.11 -7.82
CA GLU A 35 -16.87 1.29 -8.76
C GLU A 35 -17.16 0.03 -9.56
N GLU A 36 -16.10 -0.65 -10.00
CA GLU A 36 -16.21 -1.87 -10.80
C GLU A 36 -16.58 -3.12 -9.97
N GLY A 37 -16.63 -2.97 -8.66
CA GLY A 37 -16.95 -4.09 -7.75
C GLY A 37 -15.79 -5.05 -7.53
N MET A 38 -14.58 -4.70 -7.94
CA MET A 38 -13.38 -5.53 -7.70
C MET A 38 -12.87 -5.39 -6.28
N ILE A 39 -13.06 -4.23 -5.65
CA ILE A 39 -12.80 -4.02 -4.23
C ILE A 39 -14.16 -3.91 -3.55
N ARG A 40 -14.45 -4.83 -2.64
CA ARG A 40 -15.71 -4.86 -1.86
C ARG A 40 -15.49 -4.63 -0.38
N GLU A 41 -14.24 -4.49 0.02
CA GLU A 41 -13.87 -4.25 1.40
C GLU A 41 -13.87 -2.76 1.71
N GLU A 42 -13.88 -2.44 2.99
CA GLU A 42 -13.62 -1.10 3.44
C GLU A 42 -12.22 -0.66 3.03
N VAL A 43 -12.09 0.58 2.60
CA VAL A 43 -10.81 1.20 2.26
C VAL A 43 -10.67 2.48 3.06
N PHE A 44 -9.50 2.69 3.64
CA PHE A 44 -9.14 3.96 4.26
C PHE A 44 -7.79 4.41 3.70
N ALA A 45 -7.66 5.70 3.38
CA ALA A 45 -6.43 6.21 2.76
C ALA A 45 -5.84 7.39 3.51
N GLN A 46 -4.51 7.40 3.58
CA GLN A 46 -3.72 8.59 3.86
C GLN A 46 -3.21 9.12 2.53
N ILE A 47 -3.71 10.29 2.11
CA ILE A 47 -3.47 10.80 0.75
C ILE A 47 -2.34 11.82 0.65
N GLY A 48 -1.82 12.29 1.80
CA GLY A 48 -0.74 13.27 1.81
C GLY A 48 -1.10 14.56 1.08
N VAL A 49 -0.23 14.96 0.17
CA VAL A 49 -0.39 16.19 -0.62
C VAL A 49 -1.10 15.95 -1.95
N SER A 50 -1.64 14.76 -2.17
CA SER A 50 -2.36 14.45 -3.41
C SER A 50 -3.58 15.35 -3.58
N ASP A 51 -3.84 15.77 -4.82
CA ASP A 51 -4.96 16.65 -5.15
C ASP A 51 -6.27 15.90 -5.34
N TYR A 52 -6.17 14.66 -5.76
CA TYR A 52 -7.35 13.84 -6.00
C TYR A 52 -8.09 13.58 -4.69
N GLN A 53 -9.39 13.83 -4.68
CA GLN A 53 -10.25 13.56 -3.54
C GLN A 53 -11.03 12.27 -3.79
N PRO A 54 -10.73 11.20 -3.03
CA PRO A 54 -11.45 9.94 -3.18
C PRO A 54 -12.97 10.09 -3.02
N LYS A 55 -13.73 9.38 -3.85
CA LYS A 55 -15.19 9.44 -3.89
C LYS A 55 -15.87 8.29 -3.16
N HIS A 56 -15.23 7.12 -3.13
CA HIS A 56 -15.85 5.90 -2.65
C HIS A 56 -15.23 5.34 -1.38
N TYR A 57 -14.29 6.06 -0.78
CA TYR A 57 -13.65 5.60 0.46
C TYR A 57 -13.23 6.78 1.32
N GLU A 58 -13.12 6.51 2.61
CA GLU A 58 -12.69 7.52 3.59
C GLU A 58 -11.21 7.78 3.49
N TYR A 59 -10.81 9.01 3.79
CA TYR A 59 -9.41 9.41 3.74
C TYR A 59 -9.12 10.56 4.70
N CYS A 60 -7.85 10.74 4.98
CA CYS A 60 -7.32 11.95 5.58
C CYS A 60 -6.01 12.31 4.89
N ARG A 61 -5.52 13.51 5.09
CA ARG A 61 -4.26 13.89 4.47
C ARG A 61 -3.07 13.25 5.16
N PHE A 62 -2.97 13.42 6.47
CA PHE A 62 -1.87 12.84 7.26
C PHE A 62 -2.42 12.29 8.55
N LEU A 63 -1.96 11.12 8.91
CA LEU A 63 -2.21 10.52 10.22
C LEU A 63 -1.03 10.85 11.12
N ASP A 64 -1.30 11.04 12.42
CA ASP A 64 -0.21 11.04 13.39
C ASP A 64 0.31 9.61 13.56
N ARG A 65 1.38 9.46 14.32
CA ARG A 65 2.02 8.16 14.53
C ARG A 65 1.06 7.13 15.08
N GLU A 66 0.24 7.53 16.06
CA GLU A 66 -0.70 6.63 16.71
C GLU A 66 -1.83 6.22 15.78
N GLY A 67 -2.38 7.18 15.04
CA GLY A 67 -3.41 6.92 14.04
C GLY A 67 -2.92 6.02 12.92
N PHE A 68 -1.71 6.24 12.43
CA PHE A 68 -1.09 5.40 11.40
C PHE A 68 -0.91 3.97 11.90
N THR A 69 -0.36 3.82 13.09
CA THR A 69 -0.15 2.50 13.71
C THR A 69 -1.49 1.77 13.89
N GLY A 70 -2.54 2.50 14.30
CA GLY A 70 -3.88 1.93 14.47
C GLY A 70 -4.44 1.41 13.16
N LYS A 71 -4.35 2.19 12.09
CA LYS A 71 -4.84 1.78 10.76
C LYS A 71 -4.06 0.58 10.23
N LEU A 72 -2.75 0.59 10.42
CA LEU A 72 -1.89 -0.53 10.02
C LEU A 72 -2.26 -1.82 10.76
N ARG A 73 -2.58 -1.71 12.05
CA ARG A 73 -3.00 -2.86 12.85
C ARG A 73 -4.36 -3.41 12.41
N GLU A 74 -5.31 -2.54 12.10
CA GLU A 74 -6.67 -2.92 11.72
C GLU A 74 -6.77 -3.53 10.33
N CYS A 75 -5.87 -3.16 9.41
CA CYS A 75 -5.97 -3.61 8.03
C CYS A 75 -5.52 -5.06 7.86
N ARG A 76 -6.01 -5.69 6.81
CA ARG A 76 -5.48 -6.99 6.36
C ARG A 76 -4.43 -6.82 5.26
N MET A 77 -4.46 -5.70 4.56
CA MET A 77 -3.62 -5.45 3.40
C MET A 77 -3.28 -3.97 3.32
N VAL A 78 -2.07 -3.67 2.91
CA VAL A 78 -1.59 -2.31 2.69
C VAL A 78 -1.31 -2.12 1.21
N SER A 79 -1.85 -1.06 0.62
CA SER A 79 -1.48 -0.61 -0.71
C SER A 79 -0.72 0.70 -0.59
N THR A 80 0.49 0.74 -1.07
CA THR A 80 1.37 1.90 -0.86
C THR A 80 2.28 2.13 -2.06
N ASN A 81 3.15 3.14 -1.93
CA ASN A 81 4.22 3.38 -2.88
C ASN A 81 5.47 2.56 -2.51
N GLY A 82 6.59 2.84 -3.15
CA GLY A 82 7.86 2.18 -2.86
C GLY A 82 8.59 2.71 -1.63
N GLY A 83 7.89 3.33 -0.69
CA GLY A 83 8.48 3.86 0.54
C GLY A 83 8.93 2.75 1.48
N THR A 84 10.21 2.69 1.78
CA THR A 84 10.83 1.61 2.56
C THR A 84 10.25 1.49 3.96
N GLY A 85 10.05 2.61 4.65
CA GLY A 85 9.58 2.61 6.04
C GLY A 85 8.21 1.97 6.20
N VAL A 86 7.26 2.31 5.33
CA VAL A 86 5.90 1.76 5.38
C VAL A 86 5.93 0.27 5.06
N ILE A 87 6.67 -0.12 4.02
CA ILE A 87 6.76 -1.52 3.59
C ILE A 87 7.33 -2.39 4.72
N ILE A 88 8.46 -2.00 5.28
CA ILE A 88 9.10 -2.76 6.35
C ILE A 88 8.19 -2.84 7.58
N GLY A 89 7.57 -1.73 7.97
CA GLY A 89 6.64 -1.70 9.10
C GLY A 89 5.46 -2.65 8.92
N ALA A 90 4.89 -2.68 7.72
CA ALA A 90 3.76 -3.56 7.41
C ALA A 90 4.19 -5.03 7.38
N VAL A 91 5.31 -5.35 6.75
CA VAL A 91 5.84 -6.72 6.67
C VAL A 91 6.16 -7.26 8.06
N LYS A 92 6.74 -6.44 8.95
CA LYS A 92 7.00 -6.82 10.33
C LYS A 92 5.74 -7.22 11.10
N GLN A 93 4.61 -6.62 10.77
CA GLN A 93 3.33 -6.93 11.40
C GLN A 93 2.58 -8.06 10.70
N GLY A 94 3.20 -8.71 9.73
CA GLY A 94 2.58 -9.81 9.00
C GLY A 94 1.49 -9.37 8.04
N LYS A 95 1.46 -8.09 7.67
CA LYS A 95 0.47 -7.58 6.72
C LYS A 95 0.92 -7.84 5.28
N LYS A 96 -0.05 -8.11 4.42
CA LYS A 96 0.22 -8.25 2.99
C LYS A 96 0.36 -6.86 2.38
N VAL A 97 1.36 -6.67 1.55
CA VAL A 97 1.67 -5.37 0.96
C VAL A 97 1.63 -5.45 -0.54
N ILE A 98 0.88 -4.54 -1.16
CA ILE A 98 0.94 -4.27 -2.59
C ILE A 98 1.59 -2.91 -2.76
N ALA A 99 2.67 -2.85 -3.50
CA ALA A 99 3.37 -1.60 -3.70
C ALA A 99 3.37 -1.20 -5.17
N VAL A 100 3.02 0.06 -5.42
CA VAL A 100 3.03 0.68 -6.74
C VAL A 100 4.12 1.74 -6.73
N PRO A 101 5.13 1.64 -7.61
CA PRO A 101 6.22 2.60 -7.58
C PRO A 101 5.75 3.97 -8.07
N ARG A 102 6.23 5.02 -7.40
CA ARG A 102 6.09 6.38 -7.89
C ARG A 102 7.00 6.55 -9.10
N LEU A 103 6.54 7.27 -10.12
CA LEU A 103 7.29 7.47 -11.35
C LEU A 103 7.51 8.96 -11.59
N ALA A 104 8.72 9.33 -11.98
CA ALA A 104 9.07 10.71 -12.29
C ALA A 104 8.25 11.24 -13.48
N SER A 105 7.96 10.38 -14.46
CA SER A 105 7.17 10.76 -15.64
C SER A 105 5.74 11.22 -15.32
N TYR A 106 5.21 10.83 -14.16
CA TYR A 106 3.89 11.27 -13.69
C TYR A 106 3.96 12.37 -12.63
N GLY A 107 5.14 12.93 -12.38
CA GLY A 107 5.31 13.95 -11.34
C GLY A 107 5.14 13.41 -9.93
N GLU A 108 5.39 12.13 -9.71
CA GLU A 108 5.18 11.45 -8.43
C GLU A 108 6.45 11.34 -7.60
N HIS A 109 7.59 11.60 -8.22
CA HIS A 109 8.90 11.55 -7.56
C HIS A 109 9.94 12.27 -8.43
N VAL A 110 11.14 12.50 -7.88
CA VAL A 110 12.25 13.12 -8.63
C VAL A 110 12.91 12.13 -9.60
N ASP A 111 12.78 10.84 -9.34
CA ASP A 111 13.38 9.78 -10.16
C ASP A 111 12.52 8.51 -10.08
N ASP A 112 13.00 7.43 -10.69
CA ASP A 112 12.32 6.14 -10.70
C ASP A 112 12.97 5.13 -9.74
N HIS A 113 13.64 5.61 -8.70
CA HIS A 113 14.35 4.75 -7.74
C HIS A 113 13.43 3.75 -7.04
N GLN A 114 12.14 4.10 -6.85
CA GLN A 114 11.19 3.18 -6.21
C GLN A 114 10.98 1.89 -7.01
N VAL A 115 11.09 1.95 -8.33
CA VAL A 115 11.01 0.73 -9.17
C VAL A 115 12.09 -0.27 -8.77
N GLN A 116 13.31 0.21 -8.60
CA GLN A 116 14.42 -0.64 -8.21
C GLN A 116 14.22 -1.24 -6.82
N LEU A 117 13.81 -0.42 -5.85
CA LEU A 117 13.54 -0.90 -4.50
C LEU A 117 12.47 -1.98 -4.48
N LEU A 118 11.39 -1.78 -5.22
CA LEU A 118 10.30 -2.75 -5.25
C LEU A 118 10.70 -4.07 -5.90
N ARG A 119 11.58 -4.05 -6.88
CA ARG A 119 12.11 -5.29 -7.46
C ARG A 119 12.86 -6.12 -6.44
N GLU A 120 13.61 -5.47 -5.55
CA GLU A 120 14.34 -6.16 -4.49
C GLU A 120 13.37 -6.77 -3.46
N PHE A 121 12.39 -6.00 -2.99
CA PHE A 121 11.39 -6.50 -2.06
C PHE A 121 10.56 -7.65 -2.65
N ASP A 122 10.17 -7.51 -3.90
CA ASP A 122 9.39 -8.53 -4.61
C ASP A 122 10.23 -9.80 -4.80
N GLY A 123 11.50 -9.65 -5.14
CA GLY A 123 12.44 -10.77 -5.29
C GLY A 123 12.64 -11.56 -4.00
N MET A 124 12.49 -10.91 -2.83
CA MET A 124 12.54 -11.56 -1.53
C MET A 124 11.18 -12.14 -1.11
N ASN A 125 10.16 -12.06 -1.94
CA ASN A 125 8.79 -12.49 -1.65
C ASN A 125 8.20 -11.82 -0.40
N LEU A 126 8.54 -10.55 -0.18
CA LEU A 126 8.02 -9.76 0.94
C LEU A 126 6.75 -9.01 0.57
N ILE A 127 6.60 -8.65 -0.70
CA ILE A 127 5.50 -7.84 -1.20
C ILE A 127 5.03 -8.34 -2.57
N CYS A 128 3.89 -7.84 -3.00
CA CYS A 128 3.48 -7.89 -4.41
C CYS A 128 3.76 -6.53 -5.03
N ALA A 129 4.71 -6.46 -5.96
CA ALA A 129 5.00 -5.22 -6.68
C ALA A 129 4.07 -5.10 -7.88
N CYS A 130 3.39 -3.95 -7.98
CA CYS A 130 2.49 -3.65 -9.09
C CYS A 130 3.10 -2.51 -9.91
N TYR A 131 3.77 -2.85 -10.99
CA TYR A 131 4.47 -1.86 -11.81
C TYR A 131 3.54 -1.13 -12.79
N ASP A 132 2.40 -1.74 -13.09
CA ASP A 132 1.38 -1.19 -13.97
C ASP A 132 0.09 -1.02 -13.16
N SER A 133 -0.33 0.22 -12.94
CA SER A 133 -1.53 0.51 -12.14
C SER A 133 -2.80 -0.09 -12.75
N GLU A 134 -2.84 -0.35 -14.06
CA GLU A 134 -3.97 -1.02 -14.69
C GLU A 134 -4.15 -2.46 -14.20
N LYS A 135 -3.10 -3.06 -13.67
CA LYS A 135 -3.12 -4.41 -13.12
C LYS A 135 -3.32 -4.45 -11.61
N LEU A 136 -3.61 -3.31 -10.99
CA LEU A 136 -3.76 -3.23 -9.53
C LEU A 136 -4.87 -4.16 -9.01
N GLY A 137 -5.98 -4.25 -9.72
CA GLY A 137 -7.08 -5.15 -9.35
C GLY A 137 -6.64 -6.61 -9.30
N ASP A 138 -5.88 -7.04 -10.30
CA ASP A 138 -5.33 -8.40 -10.35
C ASP A 138 -4.35 -8.63 -9.20
N CYS A 139 -3.50 -7.64 -8.91
CA CYS A 139 -2.56 -7.72 -7.80
C CYS A 139 -3.28 -7.87 -6.45
N ILE A 140 -4.37 -7.12 -6.24
CA ILE A 140 -5.15 -7.21 -5.00
C ILE A 140 -5.74 -8.61 -4.84
N ARG A 141 -6.33 -9.15 -5.90
CA ARG A 141 -6.92 -10.49 -5.89
C ARG A 141 -5.87 -11.56 -5.62
N ASP A 142 -4.76 -11.52 -6.35
CA ASP A 142 -3.69 -12.52 -6.24
C ASP A 142 -3.02 -12.46 -4.87
N THR A 143 -2.80 -11.26 -4.35
CA THR A 143 -2.20 -11.05 -3.02
C THR A 143 -3.08 -11.63 -1.93
N GLY A 144 -4.39 -11.58 -2.08
CA GLY A 144 -5.32 -12.14 -1.10
C GLY A 144 -5.11 -13.62 -0.83
N SER A 145 -4.67 -14.40 -1.82
CA SER A 145 -4.44 -15.84 -1.70
C SER A 145 -2.96 -16.23 -1.66
N ARG A 146 -2.05 -15.29 -1.90
CA ARG A 146 -0.60 -15.56 -1.97
C ARG A 146 0.01 -15.57 -0.57
N GLY A 147 0.94 -16.53 -0.33
CA GLY A 147 1.77 -16.53 0.87
C GLY A 147 3.03 -15.70 0.65
N PHE A 148 3.45 -15.00 1.70
CA PHE A 148 4.64 -14.16 1.66
C PHE A 148 5.65 -14.61 2.71
N ALA A 149 6.92 -14.29 2.47
CA ALA A 149 7.98 -14.52 3.43
C ALA A 149 7.80 -13.58 4.63
N GLY A 150 8.08 -14.07 5.83
CA GLY A 150 8.07 -13.25 7.01
C GLY A 150 9.31 -12.34 7.07
N TYR A 151 9.24 -11.32 7.90
CA TYR A 151 10.38 -10.46 8.17
C TYR A 151 11.38 -11.20 9.07
N HIS A 152 12.64 -11.22 8.64
CA HIS A 152 13.75 -11.78 9.40
C HIS A 152 14.80 -10.71 9.69
N SER A 153 15.59 -10.89 10.74
CA SER A 153 16.61 -9.92 11.15
C SER A 153 17.61 -9.60 10.04
N ASN A 154 17.96 -10.57 9.19
CA ASN A 154 18.89 -10.36 8.09
C ASN A 154 18.24 -9.68 6.87
N THR A 155 16.91 -9.61 6.78
CA THR A 155 16.22 -8.88 5.72
C THR A 155 16.65 -7.41 5.72
N ARG A 156 16.66 -6.76 6.88
CA ARG A 156 17.08 -5.37 7.02
C ARG A 156 18.54 -5.17 6.61
N ARG A 157 19.38 -6.14 6.92
CA ARG A 157 20.80 -6.12 6.56
C ARG A 157 20.97 -6.17 5.04
N ILE A 158 20.22 -7.02 4.36
CA ILE A 158 20.23 -7.14 2.90
C ILE A 158 19.76 -5.84 2.27
N LEU A 159 18.67 -5.26 2.79
CA LEU A 159 18.09 -4.02 2.26
C LEU A 159 19.00 -2.82 2.40
N LYS A 160 19.91 -2.79 3.37
CA LYS A 160 20.87 -1.71 3.53
C LYS A 160 21.88 -1.65 2.40
N ASP A 161 22.09 -2.73 1.68
CA ASP A 161 23.03 -2.83 0.58
C ASP A 161 22.43 -2.41 -0.76
N ILE A 162 21.16 -2.03 -0.78
CA ILE A 162 20.45 -1.61 -1.99
C ILE A 162 20.63 -0.08 -2.27
#